data_8320c9e32c35ac81cebdfbe90ba410af
#
_entry.id   8320c9e32c35ac81cebdfbe90ba410af
#
_cell.length_a   1.000
_cell.length_b   1.000
_cell.length_c   1.000
_cell.angle_alpha   90.00
_cell.angle_beta   90.00
_cell.angle_gamma   90.00
#
_symmetry.space_group_name_H-M   'P 1'
#
loop_
_entity.id
_entity.type
_entity.pdbx_description
1 polymer ?
#
loop_
_entity_poly.entity_id
_entity_poly.type
_entity_poly.pdbx_seq_one_letter_code
_entity_poly.pdbx_strand_id
1 'polypeptide(L)'
;MKNYIQKYICKSVALFVGTSLMLTGCSESFLDPDPQTMFEPETVFSTENGIKSVLAICDRQLKRNYVSEDSREMIALPTEYTFSDLMVPSATDKSGLLDNVDNLLRPNSDQTNEKNLGRTNSIYFFWRQNFEGVRNANTILSFIGNVPMDETLKNEYIGRAYFHRAYRYYSLVFQFGHVPLLTKLPEVPKQNYRSTHRDAILKKMVADMEFAVQWVPEQKDMDYVGMVNKGACRMLLSKLYMSIGEFGKAKEQLDILIDKSGYSLMKESFGTFFEGGESVSWPITRNVIWDLHRPENKLIAANKEVIMGMPNRGAAKESFIPMLTMRIMYPFFFDNRIKMPDGKQALFNYTRKDGKYRKEYDYMRGLGRGISTFRTTTFYQDDLWAVNDKMDQTDLRHSAETGNWMHMEKLKCNNPDSEFFGQNIKLYAEDDYYNEKNELVTRKGDLMCSDTIRRWYDVPHYIFCLNDVINQAKETNNGLEGATDGSI
;
A
#
# COMPACT_ATOMS: atom_id res chain seq x y z
N MET A 1 19.43 -86.91 32.97
CA MET A 1 20.13 -85.94 32.08
C MET A 1 19.25 -85.43 30.89
N LYS A 2 18.51 -86.28 30.22
CA LYS A 2 17.68 -85.88 29.08
C LYS A 2 16.63 -84.75 29.38
N ASN A 3 16.00 -84.82 30.53
CA ASN A 3 14.95 -83.82 30.88
C ASN A 3 15.49 -82.43 31.29
N TYR A 4 16.74 -82.34 31.67
CA TYR A 4 17.38 -81.03 32.01
C TYR A 4 17.79 -80.25 30.74
N ILE A 5 18.32 -80.98 29.75
CA ILE A 5 18.79 -80.41 28.51
C ILE A 5 17.58 -79.83 27.69
N GLN A 6 16.47 -80.58 27.69
CA GLN A 6 15.24 -80.11 26.99
C GLN A 6 14.66 -78.82 27.60
N LYS A 7 14.76 -78.65 28.92
CA LYS A 7 14.26 -77.49 29.66
C LYS A 7 15.11 -76.23 29.40
N TYR A 8 16.40 -76.39 29.17
CA TYR A 8 17.30 -75.26 28.80
C TYR A 8 17.20 -74.92 27.33
N ILE A 9 17.01 -75.86 26.44
CA ILE A 9 16.80 -75.63 25.02
C ILE A 9 15.47 -74.87 24.81
N CYS A 10 14.35 -75.24 25.45
CA CYS A 10 13.11 -74.56 25.41
C CYS A 10 13.18 -73.10 25.94
N LYS A 11 13.95 -72.89 27.03
CA LYS A 11 14.15 -71.53 27.58
C LYS A 11 15.04 -70.69 26.69
N SER A 12 16.05 -71.22 26.06
CA SER A 12 16.93 -70.50 25.13
C SER A 12 16.22 -70.16 23.82
N VAL A 13 15.37 -71.05 23.29
CA VAL A 13 14.58 -70.83 22.12
C VAL A 13 13.46 -69.76 22.39
N ALA A 14 12.82 -69.82 23.56
CA ALA A 14 11.82 -68.83 23.97
C ALA A 14 12.46 -67.44 24.19
N LEU A 15 13.70 -67.35 24.69
CA LEU A 15 14.44 -66.11 24.86
C LEU A 15 14.88 -65.55 23.50
N PHE A 16 15.28 -66.42 22.55
CA PHE A 16 15.71 -66.01 21.22
C PHE A 16 14.51 -65.56 20.35
N VAL A 17 13.35 -66.18 20.44
CA VAL A 17 12.12 -65.77 19.78
C VAL A 17 11.56 -64.46 20.38
N GLY A 18 11.66 -64.30 21.72
CA GLY A 18 11.27 -63.06 22.40
C GLY A 18 12.16 -61.88 22.04
N THR A 19 13.49 -62.07 21.88
CA THR A 19 14.41 -61.01 21.44
C THR A 19 14.29 -60.72 19.93
N SER A 20 13.96 -61.69 19.11
CA SER A 20 13.73 -61.45 17.66
C SER A 20 12.42 -60.68 17.38
N LEU A 21 11.41 -60.85 18.23
CA LEU A 21 10.16 -60.07 18.15
C LEU A 21 10.31 -58.59 18.64
N MET A 22 11.35 -58.34 19.44
CA MET A 22 11.65 -56.95 19.86
C MET A 22 12.55 -56.20 18.87
N LEU A 23 13.07 -56.86 17.85
CA LEU A 23 13.91 -56.27 16.80
C LEU A 23 13.14 -55.95 15.50
N THR A 24 11.85 -56.26 15.42
CA THR A 24 10.99 -55.66 14.43
C THR A 24 10.64 -54.23 14.90
N GLY A 25 11.68 -53.42 14.94
CA GLY A 25 11.54 -51.99 15.25
C GLY A 25 10.54 -51.35 14.30
N CYS A 26 9.73 -50.50 14.86
CA CYS A 26 8.86 -49.61 14.13
C CYS A 26 9.60 -49.08 12.88
N SER A 27 9.03 -49.22 11.73
CA SER A 27 9.53 -48.54 10.54
C SER A 27 9.61 -47.05 10.88
N GLU A 28 10.61 -46.35 10.37
CA GLU A 28 10.73 -44.89 10.58
C GLU A 28 9.42 -44.17 10.22
N SER A 29 8.63 -44.71 9.29
CA SER A 29 7.30 -44.23 8.94
C SER A 29 6.24 -44.28 10.04
N PHE A 30 6.46 -45.10 11.14
CA PHE A 30 5.54 -45.12 12.30
C PHE A 30 5.78 -43.95 13.24
N LEU A 31 6.96 -43.33 13.18
CA LEU A 31 7.33 -42.15 13.98
C LEU A 31 7.12 -40.85 13.25
N ASP A 32 6.83 -40.91 11.96
CA ASP A 32 6.38 -39.72 11.20
C ASP A 32 4.93 -39.41 11.57
N PRO A 33 4.67 -38.34 12.34
CA PRO A 33 3.30 -37.94 12.59
C PRO A 33 2.69 -37.57 11.25
N ASP A 34 1.64 -38.26 10.85
CA ASP A 34 0.77 -37.82 9.75
C ASP A 34 -0.18 -36.74 10.33
N PRO A 35 0.15 -35.45 10.23
CA PRO A 35 -0.62 -34.42 10.91
C PRO A 35 -1.90 -34.21 10.12
N GLN A 36 -3.00 -34.78 10.56
CA GLN A 36 -4.33 -34.63 9.96
C GLN A 36 -4.82 -33.18 9.90
N THR A 37 -4.09 -32.23 10.48
CA THR A 37 -4.42 -30.81 10.57
C THR A 37 -3.37 -29.87 9.95
N MET A 38 -2.21 -30.37 9.55
CA MET A 38 -1.20 -29.60 8.83
C MET A 38 -1.14 -30.05 7.38
N PHE A 39 -1.41 -29.15 6.47
CA PHE A 39 -1.16 -29.38 5.04
C PHE A 39 0.35 -29.38 4.80
N GLU A 40 0.89 -30.51 4.37
CA GLU A 40 2.27 -30.55 3.91
C GLU A 40 2.44 -29.68 2.67
N PRO A 41 3.50 -28.84 2.61
CA PRO A 41 3.74 -27.98 1.46
C PRO A 41 3.76 -28.76 0.13
N GLU A 42 4.30 -29.96 0.13
CA GLU A 42 4.37 -30.87 -1.02
C GLU A 42 2.99 -31.24 -1.52
N THR A 43 2.03 -31.48 -0.63
CA THR A 43 0.65 -31.82 -0.99
C THR A 43 -0.11 -30.60 -1.52
N VAL A 44 0.00 -29.47 -0.86
CA VAL A 44 -0.72 -28.24 -1.23
C VAL A 44 -0.21 -27.68 -2.57
N PHE A 45 1.09 -27.62 -2.77
CA PHE A 45 1.72 -26.99 -3.92
C PHE A 45 2.01 -27.97 -5.08
N SER A 46 1.56 -29.21 -5.00
CA SER A 46 1.63 -30.18 -6.09
C SER A 46 0.53 -30.04 -7.13
N THR A 47 -0.36 -29.06 -6.97
CA THR A 47 -1.50 -28.84 -7.86
C THR A 47 -1.47 -27.44 -8.48
N GLU A 48 -2.09 -27.28 -9.66
CA GLU A 48 -2.25 -25.98 -10.30
C GLU A 48 -2.97 -24.98 -9.40
N ASN A 49 -4.03 -25.39 -8.70
CA ASN A 49 -4.77 -24.52 -7.77
C ASN A 49 -3.91 -24.08 -6.57
N GLY A 50 -3.03 -24.94 -6.09
CA GLY A 50 -2.06 -24.58 -5.03
C GLY A 50 -1.12 -23.47 -5.51
N ILE A 51 -0.57 -23.58 -6.72
CA ILE A 51 0.29 -22.56 -7.32
C ILE A 51 -0.49 -21.25 -7.56
N LYS A 52 -1.71 -21.32 -8.10
CA LYS A 52 -2.60 -20.14 -8.28
C LYS A 52 -2.86 -19.42 -6.95
N SER A 53 -3.07 -20.16 -5.88
CA SER A 53 -3.32 -19.59 -4.56
C SER A 53 -2.11 -18.79 -4.04
N VAL A 54 -0.88 -19.30 -4.24
CA VAL A 54 0.33 -18.57 -3.85
C VAL A 54 0.55 -17.34 -4.74
N LEU A 55 0.25 -17.41 -6.04
CA LEU A 55 0.30 -16.25 -6.94
C LEU A 55 -0.68 -15.16 -6.48
N ALA A 56 -1.91 -15.53 -6.11
CA ALA A 56 -2.88 -14.59 -5.57
C ALA A 56 -2.40 -13.92 -4.26
N ILE A 57 -1.71 -14.68 -3.39
CA ILE A 57 -1.05 -14.11 -2.20
C ILE A 57 0.03 -13.11 -2.59
N CYS A 58 0.86 -13.43 -3.59
CA CYS A 58 1.89 -12.53 -4.10
C CYS A 58 1.28 -11.23 -4.66
N ASP A 59 0.22 -11.34 -5.47
CA ASP A 59 -0.50 -10.18 -6.05
C ASP A 59 -1.12 -9.31 -4.92
N ARG A 60 -1.80 -9.93 -3.95
CA ARG A 60 -2.34 -9.22 -2.77
C ARG A 60 -1.25 -8.52 -1.98
N GLN A 61 -0.12 -9.17 -1.78
CA GLN A 61 0.97 -8.65 -0.96
C GLN A 61 1.67 -7.42 -1.58
N LEU A 62 1.53 -7.13 -2.89
CA LEU A 62 2.01 -5.89 -3.49
C LEU A 62 1.41 -4.66 -2.82
N LYS A 63 0.15 -4.73 -2.39
CA LYS A 63 -0.53 -3.64 -1.69
C LYS A 63 0.13 -3.25 -0.37
N ARG A 64 0.77 -4.20 0.31
CA ARG A 64 1.45 -3.96 1.59
C ARG A 64 2.66 -3.04 1.49
N ASN A 65 3.16 -2.76 0.29
CA ASN A 65 4.17 -1.72 0.10
C ASN A 65 3.62 -0.31 0.37
N TYR A 66 2.30 -0.16 0.29
CA TYR A 66 1.62 1.13 0.47
C TYR A 66 0.89 1.22 1.82
N VAL A 67 0.64 0.07 2.48
CA VAL A 67 -0.17 0.02 3.70
C VAL A 67 0.32 -1.09 4.62
N SER A 68 0.46 -0.79 5.90
CA SER A 68 0.70 -1.78 6.93
C SER A 68 -0.62 -2.31 7.50
N GLU A 69 -0.79 -3.63 7.55
CA GLU A 69 -1.91 -4.26 8.28
C GLU A 69 -1.77 -4.08 9.80
N ASP A 70 -0.54 -3.99 10.29
CA ASP A 70 -0.24 -3.89 11.72
C ASP A 70 -0.42 -2.46 12.25
N SER A 71 -0.30 -1.49 11.38
CA SER A 71 -0.57 -0.08 11.71
C SER A 71 -1.23 0.62 10.53
N ARG A 72 -2.47 1.00 10.72
CA ARG A 72 -3.24 1.76 9.72
C ARG A 72 -2.61 3.11 9.38
N GLU A 73 -1.70 3.60 10.21
CA GLU A 73 -1.05 4.91 10.10
C GLU A 73 0.38 4.81 9.54
N MET A 74 0.89 3.61 9.28
CA MET A 74 2.22 3.42 8.70
C MET A 74 2.12 3.16 7.21
N ILE A 75 2.84 3.99 6.46
CA ILE A 75 3.17 3.73 5.08
C ILE A 75 4.56 3.10 5.06
N ALA A 76 4.73 2.03 4.29
CA ALA A 76 6.05 1.42 4.10
C ALA A 76 7.04 2.36 3.37
N LEU A 77 6.51 3.37 2.66
CA LEU A 77 7.26 4.30 1.82
C LEU A 77 7.34 5.75 2.33
N PRO A 78 7.09 6.10 3.62
CA PRO A 78 7.25 7.49 4.04
C PRO A 78 8.69 7.95 3.86
N THR A 79 9.67 7.04 3.88
CA THR A 79 11.08 7.36 3.65
C THR A 79 11.36 7.90 2.25
N GLU A 80 10.68 7.41 1.20
CA GLU A 80 10.87 7.93 -0.16
C GLU A 80 10.38 9.36 -0.31
N TYR A 81 9.30 9.72 0.38
CA TYR A 81 8.72 11.06 0.31
C TYR A 81 9.30 12.01 1.34
N THR A 82 9.56 11.55 2.55
CA THR A 82 10.02 12.39 3.67
C THR A 82 11.51 12.68 3.64
N PHE A 83 12.30 11.91 2.89
CA PHE A 83 13.70 12.24 2.57
C PHE A 83 13.83 12.98 1.22
N SER A 84 12.76 13.60 0.76
CA SER A 84 12.72 14.48 -0.39
C SER A 84 12.25 15.87 0.01
N ASP A 85 12.36 16.82 -0.91
CA ASP A 85 11.83 18.18 -0.78
C ASP A 85 10.32 18.30 -0.99
N LEU A 86 9.61 17.17 -1.14
CA LEU A 86 8.16 17.16 -1.39
C LEU A 86 7.32 17.16 -0.11
N MET A 87 7.83 16.56 0.97
CA MET A 87 7.08 16.36 2.21
C MET A 87 7.95 16.53 3.46
N VAL A 88 7.32 16.96 4.54
CA VAL A 88 7.93 17.06 5.88
C VAL A 88 6.96 16.52 6.94
N PRO A 89 7.45 16.05 8.10
CA PRO A 89 6.60 15.73 9.24
C PRO A 89 5.87 16.97 9.71
N SER A 90 4.59 16.82 10.05
CA SER A 90 3.74 17.90 10.56
C SER A 90 3.17 17.61 11.94
N ALA A 91 3.10 16.36 12.37
CA ALA A 91 2.66 15.96 13.71
C ALA A 91 3.88 15.80 14.62
N THR A 92 4.20 16.85 15.37
CA THR A 92 5.34 16.86 16.32
C THR A 92 5.01 16.16 17.65
N ASP A 93 3.76 15.82 17.90
CA ASP A 93 3.28 15.11 19.08
C ASP A 93 3.29 13.57 18.91
N LYS A 94 3.72 13.09 17.76
CA LYS A 94 3.77 11.66 17.45
C LYS A 94 5.18 11.28 17.01
N SER A 95 5.73 10.26 17.66
CA SER A 95 7.01 9.70 17.26
C SER A 95 6.91 9.13 15.83
N GLY A 96 7.55 9.79 14.91
CA GLY A 96 7.73 9.36 13.52
C GLY A 96 9.16 8.97 13.24
N LEU A 97 9.40 8.42 12.07
CA LEU A 97 10.74 8.03 11.62
C LEU A 97 11.74 9.21 11.69
N LEU A 98 11.26 10.42 11.39
CA LEU A 98 12.13 11.63 11.36
C LEU A 98 12.26 12.31 12.72
N ASP A 99 11.39 12.01 13.68
CA ASP A 99 11.49 12.57 15.04
C ASP A 99 12.57 11.86 15.86
N ASN A 100 12.95 10.66 15.47
CA ASN A 100 13.92 9.84 16.21
C ASN A 100 14.81 9.02 15.25
N VAL A 101 15.33 9.70 14.22
CA VAL A 101 16.16 9.09 13.15
C VAL A 101 17.33 8.32 13.73
N ASP A 102 18.00 8.88 14.73
CA ASP A 102 19.18 8.28 15.35
C ASP A 102 18.86 6.96 16.07
N ASN A 103 17.66 6.78 16.60
CA ASN A 103 17.24 5.53 17.21
C ASN A 103 16.59 4.55 16.21
N LEU A 104 15.78 5.05 15.28
CA LEU A 104 14.99 4.21 14.38
C LEU A 104 15.79 3.67 13.18
N LEU A 105 16.86 4.39 12.78
CA LEU A 105 17.74 3.96 11.68
C LEU A 105 19.01 3.26 12.13
N ARG A 106 19.24 3.07 13.44
CA ARG A 106 20.38 2.29 13.93
C ARG A 106 20.22 0.80 13.66
N PRO A 107 21.29 0.09 13.26
CA PRO A 107 21.26 -1.37 13.12
C PRO A 107 20.87 -2.10 14.40
N ASN A 108 21.17 -1.52 15.56
CA ASN A 108 20.89 -2.06 16.90
C ASN A 108 19.79 -1.25 17.62
N SER A 109 18.85 -0.67 16.89
CA SER A 109 17.73 -0.01 17.56
C SER A 109 17.02 -1.01 18.45
N ASP A 110 17.03 -0.77 19.77
CA ASP A 110 16.36 -1.62 20.74
C ASP A 110 14.84 -1.49 20.60
N GLN A 111 14.28 -2.31 19.76
CA GLN A 111 12.87 -2.42 19.48
C GLN A 111 12.30 -3.62 20.26
N THR A 112 12.67 -3.74 21.53
CA THR A 112 12.27 -4.87 22.41
C THR A 112 10.77 -5.00 22.61
N ASN A 113 10.01 -4.01 22.22
CA ASN A 113 8.55 -4.05 22.32
C ASN A 113 7.92 -4.56 21.03
N GLU A 114 7.66 -5.88 20.98
CA GLU A 114 7.02 -6.55 19.83
C GLU A 114 5.72 -5.85 19.36
N LYS A 115 4.98 -5.25 20.28
CA LYS A 115 3.77 -4.48 19.94
C LYS A 115 4.05 -3.22 19.12
N ASN A 116 5.26 -2.70 19.17
CA ASN A 116 5.68 -1.49 18.47
C ASN A 116 6.53 -1.77 17.22
N LEU A 117 7.07 -2.98 17.05
CA LEU A 117 7.93 -3.32 15.91
C LEU A 117 7.26 -3.05 14.55
N GLY A 118 5.98 -3.35 14.41
CA GLY A 118 5.22 -3.07 13.20
C GLY A 118 4.71 -1.64 13.10
N ARG A 119 4.55 -0.94 14.22
CA ARG A 119 3.93 0.40 14.29
C ARG A 119 4.93 1.55 14.20
N THR A 120 6.15 1.34 14.64
CA THR A 120 7.15 2.42 14.78
C THR A 120 8.39 2.21 13.92
N ASN A 121 8.62 1.01 13.38
CA ASN A 121 9.78 0.72 12.56
C ASN A 121 9.41 0.40 11.11
N SER A 122 9.24 1.46 10.31
CA SER A 122 8.97 1.33 8.86
C SER A 122 10.06 0.57 8.12
N ILE A 123 11.33 0.68 8.55
CA ILE A 123 12.47 -0.01 7.95
C ILE A 123 12.36 -1.51 8.16
N TYR A 124 12.07 -1.94 9.40
CA TYR A 124 11.86 -3.36 9.70
C TYR A 124 10.65 -3.92 8.95
N PHE A 125 9.54 -3.18 8.94
CA PHE A 125 8.34 -3.57 8.20
C PHE A 125 8.66 -3.77 6.71
N PHE A 126 9.36 -2.82 6.10
CA PHE A 126 9.75 -2.87 4.70
C PHE A 126 10.66 -4.09 4.40
N TRP A 127 11.66 -4.34 5.25
CA TRP A 127 12.52 -5.51 5.15
C TRP A 127 11.71 -6.80 5.22
N ARG A 128 10.90 -6.96 6.26
CA ARG A 128 10.09 -8.16 6.48
C ARG A 128 9.14 -8.43 5.31
N GLN A 129 8.40 -7.42 4.87
CA GLN A 129 7.42 -7.57 3.78
C GLN A 129 8.08 -7.96 2.45
N ASN A 130 9.25 -7.40 2.14
CA ASN A 130 9.93 -7.74 0.90
C ASN A 130 10.50 -9.17 0.96
N PHE A 131 11.12 -9.61 2.06
CA PHE A 131 11.59 -10.98 2.18
C PHE A 131 10.46 -12.01 2.28
N GLU A 132 9.33 -11.67 2.87
CA GLU A 132 8.12 -12.49 2.81
C GLU A 132 7.62 -12.66 1.36
N GLY A 133 7.61 -11.59 0.58
CA GLY A 133 7.29 -11.65 -0.84
C GLY A 133 8.29 -12.48 -1.65
N VAL A 134 9.59 -12.39 -1.36
CA VAL A 134 10.62 -13.26 -1.96
C VAL A 134 10.35 -14.72 -1.60
N ARG A 135 10.04 -15.03 -0.35
CA ARG A 135 9.69 -16.40 0.08
C ARG A 135 8.50 -16.93 -0.69
N ASN A 136 7.41 -16.17 -0.79
CA ASN A 136 6.21 -16.60 -1.51
C ASN A 136 6.49 -16.86 -2.99
N ALA A 137 7.23 -15.98 -3.66
CA ALA A 137 7.66 -16.20 -5.04
C ALA A 137 8.53 -17.46 -5.19
N ASN A 138 9.48 -17.66 -4.27
CA ASN A 138 10.34 -18.84 -4.28
C ASN A 138 9.58 -20.14 -3.97
N THR A 139 8.48 -20.09 -3.21
CA THR A 139 7.59 -21.24 -3.02
C THR A 139 7.08 -21.74 -4.35
N ILE A 140 6.53 -20.85 -5.18
CA ILE A 140 6.07 -21.20 -6.52
C ILE A 140 7.20 -21.84 -7.32
N LEU A 141 8.35 -21.18 -7.39
CA LEU A 141 9.49 -21.63 -8.18
C LEU A 141 10.07 -22.96 -7.72
N SER A 142 9.92 -23.31 -6.45
CA SER A 142 10.42 -24.58 -5.92
C SER A 142 9.50 -25.76 -6.20
N PHE A 143 8.19 -25.56 -6.29
CA PHE A 143 7.21 -26.64 -6.44
C PHE A 143 6.65 -26.80 -7.87
N ILE A 144 6.60 -25.73 -8.66
CA ILE A 144 5.92 -25.73 -9.96
C ILE A 144 6.50 -26.75 -10.96
N GLY A 145 7.78 -27.08 -10.82
CA GLY A 145 8.43 -28.07 -11.70
C GLY A 145 7.74 -29.45 -11.68
N ASN A 146 7.18 -29.83 -10.55
CA ASN A 146 6.54 -31.12 -10.34
C ASN A 146 5.03 -31.11 -10.56
N VAL A 147 4.43 -29.93 -10.86
CA VAL A 147 3.00 -29.81 -11.07
C VAL A 147 2.64 -30.22 -12.50
N PRO A 148 1.71 -31.17 -12.69
CA PRO A 148 1.25 -31.53 -14.02
C PRO A 148 0.36 -30.40 -14.59
N MET A 149 0.87 -29.68 -15.58
CA MET A 149 0.16 -28.64 -16.31
C MET A 149 0.79 -28.41 -17.67
N ASP A 150 0.09 -27.67 -18.54
CA ASP A 150 0.64 -27.23 -19.81
C ASP A 150 1.91 -26.40 -19.64
N GLU A 151 2.92 -26.62 -20.49
CA GLU A 151 4.21 -25.92 -20.39
C GLU A 151 4.11 -24.40 -20.61
N THR A 152 3.18 -23.94 -21.43
CA THR A 152 2.95 -22.50 -21.65
C THR A 152 2.41 -21.87 -20.38
N LEU A 153 1.41 -22.51 -19.76
CA LEU A 153 0.84 -22.08 -18.49
C LEU A 153 1.86 -22.16 -17.35
N LYS A 154 2.69 -23.20 -17.32
CA LYS A 154 3.77 -23.32 -16.34
C LYS A 154 4.74 -22.16 -16.45
N ASN A 155 5.17 -21.83 -17.67
CA ASN A 155 6.09 -20.72 -17.92
C ASN A 155 5.47 -19.36 -17.64
N GLU A 156 4.17 -19.18 -17.86
CA GLU A 156 3.42 -18.00 -17.41
C GLU A 156 3.53 -17.83 -15.90
N TYR A 157 3.22 -18.88 -15.12
CA TYR A 157 3.26 -18.81 -13.67
C TYR A 157 4.67 -18.62 -13.13
N ILE A 158 5.68 -19.23 -13.73
CA ILE A 158 7.11 -18.96 -13.43
C ILE A 158 7.44 -17.48 -13.70
N GLY A 159 7.01 -16.94 -14.83
CA GLY A 159 7.23 -15.54 -15.19
C GLY A 159 6.59 -14.57 -14.19
N ARG A 160 5.36 -14.84 -13.74
CA ARG A 160 4.69 -14.05 -12.70
C ARG A 160 5.42 -14.15 -11.35
N ALA A 161 5.87 -15.34 -10.96
CA ALA A 161 6.69 -15.52 -9.76
C ALA A 161 8.02 -14.77 -9.84
N TYR A 162 8.65 -14.77 -11.01
CA TYR A 162 9.87 -13.98 -11.28
C TYR A 162 9.62 -12.48 -11.17
N PHE A 163 8.49 -11.98 -11.66
CA PHE A 163 8.11 -10.58 -11.46
C PHE A 163 8.05 -10.23 -9.98
N HIS A 164 7.33 -11.02 -9.17
CA HIS A 164 7.21 -10.76 -7.73
C HIS A 164 8.56 -10.78 -7.04
N ARG A 165 9.43 -11.74 -7.36
CA ARG A 165 10.78 -11.81 -6.81
C ARG A 165 11.63 -10.60 -7.22
N ALA A 166 11.63 -10.27 -8.50
CA ALA A 166 12.40 -9.16 -9.04
C ALA A 166 11.95 -7.80 -8.46
N TYR A 167 10.65 -7.58 -8.35
CA TYR A 167 10.09 -6.37 -7.74
C TYR A 167 10.55 -6.20 -6.29
N ARG A 168 10.55 -7.30 -5.51
CA ARG A 168 11.01 -7.27 -4.12
C ARG A 168 12.50 -7.01 -4.00
N TYR A 169 13.31 -7.65 -4.83
CA TYR A 169 14.75 -7.39 -4.83
C TYR A 169 15.10 -6.01 -5.36
N TYR A 170 14.39 -5.50 -6.35
CA TYR A 170 14.54 -4.11 -6.77
C TYR A 170 14.35 -3.16 -5.58
N SER A 171 13.25 -3.30 -4.85
CA SER A 171 12.98 -2.51 -3.66
C SER A 171 14.05 -2.67 -2.56
N LEU A 172 14.46 -3.91 -2.27
CA LEU A 172 15.47 -4.21 -1.23
C LEU A 172 16.84 -3.61 -1.55
N VAL A 173 17.31 -3.73 -2.78
CA VAL A 173 18.68 -3.25 -3.13
C VAL A 173 18.76 -1.74 -3.21
N PHE A 174 17.68 -1.06 -3.56
CA PHE A 174 17.63 0.40 -3.56
C PHE A 174 17.52 0.98 -2.14
N GLN A 175 16.90 0.25 -1.22
CA GLN A 175 16.77 0.68 0.17
C GLN A 175 18.00 0.30 1.01
N PHE A 176 18.56 -0.91 0.82
CA PHE A 176 19.57 -1.49 1.72
C PHE A 176 20.94 -1.77 1.05
N GLY A 177 21.05 -1.63 -0.26
CA GLY A 177 22.28 -1.95 -0.98
C GLY A 177 22.50 -3.45 -1.11
N HIS A 178 23.43 -4.01 -0.35
CA HIS A 178 23.75 -5.43 -0.38
C HIS A 178 22.86 -6.21 0.58
N VAL A 179 22.15 -7.21 0.06
CA VAL A 179 21.19 -8.02 0.84
C VAL A 179 21.38 -9.53 0.55
N PRO A 180 20.91 -10.44 1.40
CA PRO A 180 20.91 -11.86 1.08
C PRO A 180 20.11 -12.17 -0.18
N LEU A 181 20.69 -12.92 -1.12
CA LEU A 181 20.02 -13.40 -2.32
C LEU A 181 19.49 -14.81 -2.12
N LEU A 182 18.16 -14.94 -2.04
CA LEU A 182 17.44 -16.20 -1.91
C LEU A 182 16.72 -16.49 -3.23
N THR A 183 17.14 -17.53 -3.95
CA THR A 183 16.55 -17.92 -5.24
C THR A 183 15.70 -19.18 -5.17
N LYS A 184 15.70 -19.84 -4.00
CA LYS A 184 14.92 -21.05 -3.70
C LYS A 184 14.32 -20.93 -2.29
N LEU A 185 13.31 -21.72 -2.02
CA LEU A 185 12.80 -21.91 -0.66
C LEU A 185 13.91 -22.59 0.18
N PRO A 186 14.25 -22.06 1.38
CA PRO A 186 15.20 -22.74 2.26
C PRO A 186 14.61 -24.07 2.77
N GLU A 187 15.33 -25.16 2.60
CA GLU A 187 14.93 -26.49 3.11
C GLU A 187 15.09 -26.58 4.63
N VAL A 188 16.07 -25.88 5.17
CA VAL A 188 16.34 -25.83 6.61
C VAL A 188 16.56 -24.38 7.07
N PRO A 189 16.16 -24.03 8.31
CA PRO A 189 16.43 -22.71 8.85
C PRO A 189 17.94 -22.41 8.91
N LYS A 190 18.34 -21.24 8.42
CA LYS A 190 19.71 -20.74 8.50
C LYS A 190 19.74 -19.43 9.29
N GLN A 191 20.81 -19.24 10.07
CA GLN A 191 21.03 -17.98 10.80
C GLN A 191 22.20 -17.17 10.23
N ASN A 192 23.00 -17.75 9.33
CA ASN A 192 24.25 -17.17 8.79
C ASN A 192 24.13 -16.77 7.32
N TYR A 193 23.06 -16.06 6.97
CA TYR A 193 22.94 -15.49 5.63
C TYR A 193 24.01 -14.42 5.40
N ARG A 194 24.64 -14.47 4.22
CA ARG A 194 25.58 -13.44 3.76
C ARG A 194 24.90 -12.56 2.72
N SER A 195 25.20 -11.27 2.75
CA SER A 195 24.75 -10.34 1.70
C SER A 195 25.44 -10.63 0.38
N THR A 196 24.69 -10.50 -0.70
CA THR A 196 25.17 -10.57 -2.08
C THR A 196 25.32 -9.14 -2.60
N HIS A 197 26.31 -8.90 -3.44
CA HIS A 197 26.53 -7.58 -4.02
C HIS A 197 25.32 -7.15 -4.85
N ARG A 198 24.90 -5.88 -4.70
CA ARG A 198 23.73 -5.29 -5.37
C ARG A 198 23.70 -5.57 -6.85
N ASP A 199 24.83 -5.38 -7.56
CA ASP A 199 24.87 -5.52 -9.01
C ASP A 199 24.66 -6.99 -9.45
N ALA A 200 25.13 -7.95 -8.66
CA ALA A 200 24.88 -9.37 -8.92
C ALA A 200 23.39 -9.72 -8.74
N ILE A 201 22.73 -9.13 -7.73
CA ILE A 201 21.29 -9.28 -7.53
C ILE A 201 20.54 -8.68 -8.72
N LEU A 202 20.84 -7.44 -9.11
CA LEU A 202 20.18 -6.75 -10.23
C LEU A 202 20.32 -7.55 -11.55
N LYS A 203 21.53 -8.05 -11.85
CA LYS A 203 21.76 -8.90 -13.04
C LYS A 203 20.92 -10.19 -13.01
N LYS A 204 20.78 -10.82 -11.83
CA LYS A 204 19.91 -11.99 -11.68
C LYS A 204 18.45 -11.62 -11.90
N MET A 205 17.99 -10.47 -11.39
CA MET A 205 16.61 -10.01 -11.58
C MET A 205 16.33 -9.62 -13.04
N VAL A 206 17.32 -9.10 -13.77
CA VAL A 206 17.22 -8.90 -15.22
C VAL A 206 16.93 -10.22 -15.92
N ALA A 207 17.71 -11.26 -15.66
CA ALA A 207 17.49 -12.57 -16.28
C ALA A 207 16.10 -13.16 -15.94
N ASP A 208 15.62 -12.99 -14.71
CA ASP A 208 14.28 -13.41 -14.33
C ASP A 208 13.21 -12.65 -15.12
N MET A 209 13.41 -11.35 -15.33
CA MET A 209 12.45 -10.52 -16.05
C MET A 209 12.51 -10.68 -17.57
N GLU A 210 13.68 -10.98 -18.14
CA GLU A 210 13.81 -11.37 -19.55
C GLU A 210 12.96 -12.62 -19.84
N PHE A 211 12.97 -13.61 -18.94
CA PHE A 211 12.08 -14.77 -19.05
C PHE A 211 10.61 -14.35 -18.90
N ALA A 212 10.27 -13.55 -17.89
CA ALA A 212 8.90 -13.14 -17.64
C ALA A 212 8.25 -12.40 -18.82
N VAL A 213 9.00 -11.53 -19.50
CA VAL A 213 8.51 -10.80 -20.68
C VAL A 213 8.18 -11.74 -21.85
N GLN A 214 8.84 -12.89 -21.94
CA GLN A 214 8.53 -13.87 -23.00
C GLN A 214 7.20 -14.56 -22.74
N TRP A 215 6.94 -14.98 -21.50
CA TRP A 215 5.88 -15.93 -21.17
C TRP A 215 4.63 -15.33 -20.53
N VAL A 216 4.74 -14.24 -19.78
CA VAL A 216 3.57 -13.60 -19.17
C VAL A 216 2.68 -13.00 -20.27
N PRO A 217 1.35 -13.23 -20.24
CA PRO A 217 0.43 -12.71 -21.25
C PRO A 217 0.25 -11.19 -21.19
N GLU A 218 -0.24 -10.60 -22.27
CA GLU A 218 -0.71 -9.22 -22.29
C GLU A 218 -1.99 -9.09 -21.43
N GLN A 219 -2.29 -7.87 -20.93
CA GLN A 219 -3.45 -7.64 -20.06
C GLN A 219 -4.78 -8.14 -20.65
N LYS A 220 -4.97 -8.00 -21.95
CA LYS A 220 -6.20 -8.43 -22.63
C LYS A 220 -6.41 -9.95 -22.62
N ASP A 221 -5.33 -10.71 -22.43
CA ASP A 221 -5.31 -12.17 -22.46
C ASP A 221 -5.24 -12.77 -21.03
N MET A 222 -5.36 -11.93 -19.99
CA MET A 222 -5.38 -12.35 -18.58
C MET A 222 -6.80 -12.61 -18.08
N ASP A 223 -6.98 -13.59 -17.21
CA ASP A 223 -8.28 -13.94 -16.61
C ASP A 223 -8.88 -12.79 -15.79
N TYR A 224 -8.02 -12.02 -15.10
CA TYR A 224 -8.45 -10.96 -14.19
C TYR A 224 -7.58 -9.71 -14.35
N VAL A 225 -8.21 -8.57 -14.17
CA VAL A 225 -7.50 -7.30 -14.06
C VAL A 225 -6.80 -7.22 -12.69
N GLY A 226 -5.57 -6.70 -12.68
CA GLY A 226 -4.76 -6.60 -11.46
C GLY A 226 -3.76 -7.73 -11.26
N MET A 227 -3.81 -8.78 -12.08
CA MET A 227 -2.74 -9.77 -12.17
C MET A 227 -1.51 -9.15 -12.85
N VAL A 228 -0.33 -9.70 -12.53
CA VAL A 228 0.91 -9.33 -13.22
C VAL A 228 0.79 -9.66 -14.71
N ASN A 229 0.91 -8.66 -15.56
CA ASN A 229 0.83 -8.78 -17.03
C ASN A 229 2.18 -8.45 -17.69
N LYS A 230 2.29 -8.70 -18.98
CA LYS A 230 3.51 -8.45 -19.77
C LYS A 230 3.93 -6.98 -19.75
N GLY A 231 2.99 -6.04 -19.75
CA GLY A 231 3.30 -4.62 -19.67
C GLY A 231 4.00 -4.25 -18.36
N ALA A 232 3.52 -4.78 -17.22
CA ALA A 232 4.17 -4.62 -15.93
C ALA A 232 5.58 -5.26 -15.91
N CYS A 233 5.73 -6.44 -16.54
CA CYS A 233 7.02 -7.10 -16.68
C CYS A 233 8.01 -6.24 -17.48
N ARG A 234 7.59 -5.66 -18.63
CA ARG A 234 8.42 -4.76 -19.44
C ARG A 234 8.83 -3.50 -18.68
N MET A 235 7.89 -2.91 -17.91
CA MET A 235 8.18 -1.73 -17.10
C MET A 235 9.22 -2.03 -16.01
N LEU A 236 9.10 -3.16 -15.32
CA LEU A 236 10.09 -3.56 -14.31
C LEU A 236 11.45 -3.90 -14.96
N LEU A 237 11.44 -4.62 -16.10
CA LEU A 237 12.66 -4.94 -16.84
C LEU A 237 13.39 -3.68 -17.31
N SER A 238 12.67 -2.68 -17.82
CA SER A 238 13.28 -1.40 -18.23
C SER A 238 13.94 -0.68 -17.03
N LYS A 239 13.30 -0.67 -15.87
CA LYS A 239 13.90 -0.11 -14.63
C LYS A 239 15.16 -0.88 -14.21
N LEU A 240 15.16 -2.20 -14.32
CA LEU A 240 16.31 -3.03 -14.01
C LEU A 240 17.46 -2.79 -14.99
N TYR A 241 17.18 -2.71 -16.29
CA TYR A 241 18.19 -2.37 -17.30
C TYR A 241 18.81 -0.99 -17.05
N MET A 242 18.00 0.03 -16.74
CA MET A 242 18.52 1.35 -16.37
C MET A 242 19.42 1.28 -15.13
N SER A 243 19.06 0.45 -14.16
CA SER A 243 19.82 0.28 -12.91
C SER A 243 21.20 -0.35 -13.09
N ILE A 244 21.41 -1.08 -14.19
CA ILE A 244 22.72 -1.70 -14.54
C ILE A 244 23.41 -1.01 -15.72
N GLY A 245 22.88 0.13 -16.19
CA GLY A 245 23.48 0.92 -17.27
C GLY A 245 23.14 0.45 -18.69
N GLU A 246 22.24 -0.52 -18.87
CA GLU A 246 21.82 -1.06 -20.17
C GLU A 246 20.71 -0.19 -20.80
N PHE A 247 20.97 1.10 -21.00
CA PHE A 247 19.96 2.09 -21.43
C PHE A 247 19.36 1.76 -22.81
N GLY A 248 20.13 1.16 -23.73
CA GLY A 248 19.62 0.74 -25.04
C GLY A 248 18.53 -0.31 -24.91
N LYS A 249 18.76 -1.34 -24.08
CA LYS A 249 17.75 -2.40 -23.82
C LYS A 249 16.54 -1.85 -23.06
N ALA A 250 16.76 -0.93 -22.12
CA ALA A 250 15.66 -0.26 -21.43
C ALA A 250 14.76 0.48 -22.43
N LYS A 251 15.37 1.24 -23.36
CA LYS A 251 14.63 1.95 -24.40
C LYS A 251 13.81 1.01 -25.27
N GLU A 252 14.38 -0.12 -25.70
CA GLU A 252 13.64 -1.12 -26.49
C GLU A 252 12.36 -1.60 -25.80
N GLN A 253 12.41 -1.88 -24.48
CA GLN A 253 11.23 -2.29 -23.72
C GLN A 253 10.19 -1.17 -23.62
N LEU A 254 10.63 0.08 -23.45
CA LEU A 254 9.75 1.25 -23.38
C LEU A 254 9.14 1.58 -24.75
N ASP A 255 9.88 1.50 -25.83
CA ASP A 255 9.35 1.67 -27.19
C ASP A 255 8.25 0.64 -27.50
N ILE A 256 8.42 -0.62 -27.08
CA ILE A 256 7.37 -1.63 -27.21
C ILE A 256 6.11 -1.28 -26.40
N LEU A 257 6.28 -0.78 -25.18
CA LEU A 257 5.16 -0.34 -24.35
C LEU A 257 4.38 0.81 -24.99
N ILE A 258 5.08 1.79 -25.54
CA ILE A 258 4.49 2.99 -26.14
C ILE A 258 3.84 2.66 -27.49
N ASP A 259 4.55 1.93 -28.35
CA ASP A 259 4.16 1.79 -29.76
C ASP A 259 3.35 0.54 -30.07
N LYS A 260 3.47 -0.55 -29.24
CA LYS A 260 2.97 -1.87 -29.61
C LYS A 260 2.07 -2.53 -28.55
N SER A 261 2.07 -2.05 -27.31
CA SER A 261 1.33 -2.70 -26.22
C SER A 261 -0.09 -2.14 -26.02
N GLY A 262 -0.49 -1.14 -26.81
CA GLY A 262 -1.83 -0.56 -26.76
C GLY A 262 -2.07 0.39 -25.60
N TYR A 263 -1.02 0.77 -24.88
CA TYR A 263 -1.10 1.83 -23.84
C TYR A 263 -0.98 3.21 -24.48
N SER A 264 -1.67 4.19 -23.88
CA SER A 264 -1.57 5.59 -24.30
C SER A 264 -2.02 6.50 -23.18
N LEU A 265 -1.51 7.74 -23.16
CA LEU A 265 -1.99 8.76 -22.24
C LEU A 265 -3.45 9.09 -22.53
N MET A 266 -4.26 9.13 -21.49
CA MET A 266 -5.65 9.56 -21.56
C MET A 266 -5.71 11.09 -21.70
N LYS A 267 -6.46 11.58 -22.68
CA LYS A 267 -6.59 13.02 -22.98
C LYS A 267 -7.98 13.56 -22.71
N GLU A 268 -8.96 12.69 -22.67
CA GLU A 268 -10.37 13.04 -22.53
C GLU A 268 -11.00 12.25 -21.38
N SER A 269 -12.08 12.77 -20.82
CA SER A 269 -12.87 12.11 -19.80
C SER A 269 -13.40 10.77 -20.28
N PHE A 270 -13.41 9.77 -19.40
CA PHE A 270 -13.82 8.41 -19.71
C PHE A 270 -14.44 7.70 -18.50
N GLY A 271 -15.07 6.57 -18.76
CA GLY A 271 -15.64 5.75 -17.69
C GLY A 271 -16.82 6.41 -16.99
N THR A 272 -17.00 6.11 -15.72
CA THR A 272 -18.14 6.55 -14.93
C THR A 272 -17.79 7.82 -14.14
N PHE A 273 -18.73 8.75 -14.07
CA PHE A 273 -18.69 9.91 -13.19
C PHE A 273 -20.01 9.98 -12.41
N PHE A 274 -19.91 10.03 -11.09
CA PHE A 274 -21.07 10.14 -10.21
C PHE A 274 -21.29 11.59 -9.79
N GLU A 275 -22.26 12.24 -10.42
CA GLU A 275 -22.73 13.54 -9.96
C GLU A 275 -23.51 13.39 -8.65
N GLY A 276 -23.27 14.26 -7.69
CA GLY A 276 -23.99 14.29 -6.41
C GLY A 276 -23.41 13.42 -5.30
N GLY A 277 -22.29 12.77 -5.53
CA GLY A 277 -21.51 12.08 -4.49
C GLY A 277 -20.59 13.05 -3.72
N GLU A 278 -19.30 12.89 -3.88
CA GLU A 278 -18.27 13.77 -3.30
C GLU A 278 -18.38 15.22 -3.80
N SER A 279 -18.83 15.38 -5.06
CA SER A 279 -19.01 16.68 -5.70
C SER A 279 -20.04 17.59 -5.01
N VAL A 280 -20.90 17.07 -4.16
CA VAL A 280 -21.84 17.91 -3.38
C VAL A 280 -21.12 18.66 -2.28
N SER A 281 -20.18 18.00 -1.60
CA SER A 281 -19.42 18.59 -0.49
C SER A 281 -18.18 19.35 -0.97
N TRP A 282 -17.55 18.85 -2.04
CA TRP A 282 -16.43 19.48 -2.72
C TRP A 282 -16.67 19.47 -4.23
N PRO A 283 -17.01 20.61 -4.85
CA PRO A 283 -17.37 20.66 -6.26
C PRO A 283 -16.23 20.19 -7.17
N ILE A 284 -16.55 19.25 -8.05
CA ILE A 284 -15.64 18.72 -9.06
C ILE A 284 -16.21 18.99 -10.44
N THR A 285 -15.45 19.67 -11.30
CA THR A 285 -15.68 19.67 -12.74
C THR A 285 -15.02 18.45 -13.34
N ARG A 286 -15.82 17.57 -13.97
CA ARG A 286 -15.32 16.33 -14.56
C ARG A 286 -14.16 16.60 -15.52
N ASN A 287 -13.08 15.85 -15.33
CA ASN A 287 -11.88 15.96 -16.15
C ASN A 287 -11.13 14.62 -16.17
N VAL A 288 -10.18 14.47 -17.11
CA VAL A 288 -9.44 13.23 -17.30
C VAL A 288 -8.61 12.83 -16.07
N ILE A 289 -8.02 13.79 -15.36
CA ILE A 289 -7.23 13.51 -14.15
C ILE A 289 -8.11 12.94 -13.05
N TRP A 290 -9.30 13.51 -12.87
CA TRP A 290 -10.30 12.96 -11.94
C TRP A 290 -10.69 11.54 -12.32
N ASP A 291 -11.03 11.30 -13.58
CA ASP A 291 -11.49 9.99 -14.07
C ASP A 291 -10.40 8.91 -13.94
N LEU A 292 -9.13 9.24 -14.18
CA LEU A 292 -7.98 8.33 -14.02
C LEU A 292 -7.83 7.78 -12.59
N HIS A 293 -8.23 8.55 -11.58
CA HIS A 293 -8.01 8.19 -10.18
C HIS A 293 -9.24 7.57 -9.51
N ARG A 294 -10.38 7.47 -10.23
CA ARG A 294 -11.56 6.81 -9.68
C ARG A 294 -11.41 5.28 -9.68
N PRO A 295 -11.78 4.60 -8.58
CA PRO A 295 -11.67 3.14 -8.49
C PRO A 295 -12.43 2.43 -9.60
N GLU A 296 -13.59 2.96 -9.99
CA GLU A 296 -14.46 2.42 -11.02
C GLU A 296 -13.82 2.46 -12.40
N ASN A 297 -12.95 3.46 -12.63
CA ASN A 297 -12.35 3.73 -13.93
C ASN A 297 -10.92 3.19 -14.06
N LYS A 298 -10.26 2.82 -12.94
CA LYS A 298 -8.83 2.43 -12.98
C LYS A 298 -8.57 1.21 -13.83
N LEU A 299 -9.46 0.23 -13.81
CA LEU A 299 -9.21 -1.11 -14.37
C LEU A 299 -10.19 -1.49 -15.48
N ILE A 300 -10.87 -0.53 -16.09
CA ILE A 300 -11.71 -0.78 -17.25
C ILE A 300 -10.90 -0.74 -18.54
N ALA A 301 -11.36 -1.47 -19.56
CA ALA A 301 -10.67 -1.56 -20.85
C ALA A 301 -10.49 -0.21 -21.57
N ALA A 302 -11.34 0.78 -21.27
CA ALA A 302 -11.24 2.13 -21.80
C ALA A 302 -10.03 2.91 -21.25
N ASN A 303 -9.55 2.57 -20.05
CA ASN A 303 -8.37 3.19 -19.46
C ASN A 303 -7.10 2.61 -20.10
N LYS A 304 -6.52 3.34 -21.01
CA LYS A 304 -5.29 2.95 -21.72
C LYS A 304 -4.00 3.38 -21.02
N GLU A 305 -4.11 4.19 -19.97
CA GLU A 305 -2.92 4.71 -19.27
C GLU A 305 -2.43 3.76 -18.17
N VAL A 306 -3.31 2.95 -17.61
CA VAL A 306 -2.94 2.02 -16.53
C VAL A 306 -2.32 0.74 -17.09
N ILE A 307 -1.05 0.52 -16.80
CA ILE A 307 -0.33 -0.70 -17.18
C ILE A 307 -0.73 -1.88 -16.27
N MET A 308 -0.76 -1.65 -14.97
CA MET A 308 -1.19 -2.65 -13.97
C MET A 308 -1.79 -1.91 -12.77
N GLY A 309 -2.94 -2.32 -12.33
CA GLY A 309 -3.59 -1.79 -11.14
C GLY A 309 -3.75 -2.86 -10.07
N MET A 310 -3.65 -2.44 -8.81
CA MET A 310 -3.93 -3.30 -7.67
C MET A 310 -5.31 -2.94 -7.11
N PRO A 311 -6.38 -3.66 -7.46
CA PRO A 311 -7.71 -3.36 -6.95
C PRO A 311 -7.75 -3.52 -5.43
N ASN A 312 -8.28 -2.50 -4.75
CA ASN A 312 -8.48 -2.51 -3.30
C ASN A 312 -9.93 -2.12 -3.02
N ARG A 313 -10.83 -3.10 -3.09
CA ARG A 313 -12.28 -2.89 -2.97
C ARG A 313 -12.79 -3.51 -1.69
N GLY A 314 -13.55 -2.76 -0.91
CA GLY A 314 -14.16 -3.22 0.33
C GLY A 314 -15.12 -4.40 0.17
N ALA A 315 -15.72 -4.57 -1.02
CA ALA A 315 -16.56 -5.72 -1.34
C ALA A 315 -15.78 -7.06 -1.41
N ALA A 316 -14.47 -7.01 -1.62
CA ALA A 316 -13.60 -8.18 -1.67
C ALA A 316 -12.78 -8.27 -0.38
N LYS A 317 -13.41 -8.76 0.70
CA LYS A 317 -12.84 -8.78 2.06
C LYS A 317 -11.46 -9.43 2.15
N GLU A 318 -11.26 -10.52 1.41
CA GLU A 318 -9.99 -11.27 1.40
C GLU A 318 -8.84 -10.48 0.78
N SER A 319 -9.14 -9.53 -0.09
CA SER A 319 -8.14 -8.70 -0.77
C SER A 319 -8.09 -7.27 -0.29
N PHE A 320 -9.05 -6.85 0.54
CA PHE A 320 -9.12 -5.49 1.05
C PHE A 320 -8.05 -5.26 2.13
N ILE A 321 -7.32 -4.15 1.99
CA ILE A 321 -6.39 -3.65 3.01
C ILE A 321 -6.79 -2.21 3.30
N PRO A 322 -7.09 -1.86 4.56
CA PRO A 322 -7.43 -0.49 4.94
C PRO A 322 -6.29 0.47 4.60
N MET A 323 -6.53 1.44 3.73
CA MET A 323 -5.53 2.44 3.34
C MET A 323 -5.83 3.76 4.05
N LEU A 324 -4.96 4.15 4.97
CA LEU A 324 -5.05 5.45 5.64
C LEU A 324 -4.02 6.45 5.14
N THR A 325 -3.36 6.15 4.02
CA THR A 325 -2.32 7.01 3.42
C THR A 325 -2.81 8.43 3.24
N MET A 326 -4.01 8.61 2.71
CA MET A 326 -4.60 9.93 2.50
C MET A 326 -4.87 10.65 3.82
N ARG A 327 -5.37 9.93 4.82
CA ARG A 327 -5.63 10.48 6.15
C ARG A 327 -4.37 11.09 6.77
N ILE A 328 -3.23 10.45 6.64
CA ILE A 328 -1.98 10.93 7.23
C ILE A 328 -1.35 12.09 6.45
N MET A 329 -1.73 12.30 5.18
CA MET A 329 -1.21 13.35 4.30
C MET A 329 -2.13 14.56 4.15
N TYR A 330 -3.41 14.46 4.56
CA TYR A 330 -4.35 15.56 4.45
C TYR A 330 -4.33 16.45 5.70
N PRO A 331 -4.63 17.77 5.56
CA PRO A 331 -4.69 18.71 6.67
C PRO A 331 -5.68 18.25 7.75
N PHE A 332 -5.34 18.46 8.99
CA PHE A 332 -6.23 18.18 10.12
C PHE A 332 -7.09 19.40 10.40
N PHE A 333 -8.10 19.64 9.58
CA PHE A 333 -8.89 20.87 9.61
C PHE A 333 -10.15 20.81 10.50
N PHE A 334 -10.48 19.67 11.12
CA PHE A 334 -11.71 19.48 11.94
C PHE A 334 -11.47 19.71 13.42
N ASP A 335 -10.87 20.77 13.84
CA ASP A 335 -10.77 21.07 15.27
C ASP A 335 -10.94 22.57 15.53
N ASN A 336 -10.93 22.96 16.81
CA ASN A 336 -11.14 24.33 17.26
C ASN A 336 -9.97 25.29 16.99
N ARG A 337 -8.95 24.87 16.25
CA ARG A 337 -7.75 25.68 15.97
C ARG A 337 -7.88 26.49 14.70
N ILE A 338 -8.85 26.18 13.84
CA ILE A 338 -9.26 27.05 12.74
C ILE A 338 -10.56 27.75 13.18
N LYS A 339 -10.51 29.06 13.24
CA LYS A 339 -11.61 29.88 13.73
C LYS A 339 -12.13 30.84 12.69
N MET A 340 -13.37 31.25 12.86
CA MET A 340 -13.97 32.37 12.16
C MET A 340 -13.76 33.66 12.99
N PRO A 341 -13.96 34.86 12.41
CA PRO A 341 -13.76 36.12 13.11
C PRO A 341 -14.56 36.26 14.41
N ASP A 342 -15.71 35.58 14.53
CA ASP A 342 -16.52 35.51 15.77
C ASP A 342 -15.91 34.63 16.86
N GLY A 343 -14.69 34.12 16.67
CA GLY A 343 -13.97 33.27 17.59
C GLY A 343 -14.43 31.81 17.63
N LYS A 344 -15.49 31.47 16.87
CA LYS A 344 -16.02 30.10 16.84
C LYS A 344 -15.21 29.21 15.90
N GLN A 345 -15.26 27.91 16.15
CA GLN A 345 -14.63 26.91 15.28
C GLN A 345 -15.22 27.01 13.85
N ALA A 346 -14.36 27.00 12.84
CA ALA A 346 -14.78 27.17 11.44
C ALA A 346 -15.35 25.88 10.85
N LEU A 347 -14.69 24.74 11.09
CA LEU A 347 -14.97 23.48 10.42
C LEU A 347 -15.27 22.37 11.45
N PHE A 348 -16.46 21.80 11.37
CA PHE A 348 -16.86 20.65 12.15
C PHE A 348 -16.82 19.35 11.36
N ASN A 349 -16.51 18.27 12.08
CA ASN A 349 -16.86 16.94 11.67
C ASN A 349 -18.38 16.74 11.88
N TYR A 350 -19.14 16.76 10.80
CA TYR A 350 -20.60 16.92 10.82
C TYR A 350 -21.41 15.81 11.43
N THR A 351 -20.87 14.63 11.59
CA THR A 351 -21.64 13.45 12.01
C THR A 351 -22.02 13.46 13.48
N ARG A 352 -21.73 14.53 14.28
CA ARG A 352 -21.68 14.34 15.72
C ARG A 352 -22.52 15.21 16.64
N LYS A 353 -22.84 16.45 16.33
CA LYS A 353 -23.32 17.32 17.41
C LYS A 353 -24.81 17.65 17.40
N ASP A 354 -25.45 17.69 16.25
CA ASP A 354 -26.86 18.12 16.19
C ASP A 354 -27.78 17.16 15.42
N GLY A 355 -27.25 16.03 14.93
CA GLY A 355 -28.02 15.08 14.12
C GLY A 355 -28.49 15.64 12.77
N LYS A 356 -28.10 16.86 12.41
CA LYS A 356 -28.47 17.49 11.16
C LYS A 356 -27.37 17.37 10.14
N TYR A 357 -27.55 16.46 9.23
CA TYR A 357 -26.68 16.25 8.10
C TYR A 357 -26.85 17.37 7.05
N ARG A 358 -25.76 18.09 6.73
CA ARG A 358 -25.73 19.12 5.69
C ARG A 358 -24.77 18.70 4.59
N LYS A 359 -25.35 18.31 3.46
CA LYS A 359 -24.59 17.84 2.30
C LYS A 359 -23.59 18.87 1.77
N GLU A 360 -23.96 20.13 1.73
CA GLU A 360 -23.22 21.17 1.02
C GLU A 360 -21.85 21.49 1.61
N TYR A 361 -21.62 21.15 2.89
CA TYR A 361 -20.36 21.44 3.57
C TYR A 361 -19.87 20.27 4.41
N ASP A 362 -20.21 19.05 4.02
CA ASP A 362 -19.69 17.85 4.64
C ASP A 362 -18.33 17.49 4.02
N TYR A 363 -17.31 18.24 4.40
CA TYR A 363 -15.95 18.00 3.90
C TYR A 363 -15.36 16.66 4.28
N MET A 364 -15.92 15.99 5.27
CA MET A 364 -15.50 14.64 5.58
C MET A 364 -15.86 13.66 4.47
N ARG A 365 -17.01 13.85 3.82
CA ARG A 365 -17.40 13.05 2.66
C ARG A 365 -16.70 13.48 1.38
N GLY A 366 -16.45 14.77 1.21
CA GLY A 366 -15.78 15.29 0.02
C GLY A 366 -14.27 15.12 0.02
N LEU A 367 -13.63 15.28 1.17
CA LEU A 367 -12.18 15.40 1.30
C LEU A 367 -11.56 14.35 2.24
N GLY A 368 -12.39 13.59 2.98
CA GLY A 368 -11.93 12.67 4.02
C GLY A 368 -11.46 13.39 5.30
N ARG A 369 -11.10 12.59 6.30
CA ARG A 369 -10.58 13.09 7.57
C ARG A 369 -9.05 13.06 7.59
N GLY A 370 -8.42 14.20 7.40
CA GLY A 370 -6.99 14.34 7.60
C GLY A 370 -6.58 14.26 9.07
N ILE A 371 -5.42 13.68 9.35
CA ILE A 371 -4.74 13.76 10.65
C ILE A 371 -3.37 14.44 10.53
N SER A 372 -2.92 14.67 9.31
CA SER A 372 -1.68 15.40 9.00
C SER A 372 -0.49 14.89 9.82
N THR A 373 -0.08 13.66 9.60
CA THR A 373 1.20 13.16 10.12
C THR A 373 2.35 13.72 9.32
N PHE A 374 2.14 13.84 8.01
CA PHE A 374 3.02 14.49 7.05
C PHE A 374 2.28 15.59 6.31
N ARG A 375 2.98 16.59 5.87
CA ARG A 375 2.46 17.67 5.03
C ARG A 375 3.32 17.86 3.80
N THR A 376 2.74 18.41 2.76
CA THR A 376 3.44 18.89 1.58
C THR A 376 4.28 20.13 1.92
N THR A 377 5.45 20.27 1.29
CA THR A 377 6.27 21.48 1.37
C THR A 377 5.68 22.61 0.52
N THR A 378 6.10 23.84 0.74
CA THR A 378 5.75 24.97 -0.14
C THR A 378 6.26 24.75 -1.56
N PHE A 379 7.46 24.17 -1.69
CA PHE A 379 7.97 23.76 -3.01
C PHE A 379 6.99 22.88 -3.78
N TYR A 380 6.42 21.84 -3.14
CA TYR A 380 5.42 20.98 -3.78
C TYR A 380 4.10 21.69 -4.03
N GLN A 381 3.68 22.60 -3.12
CA GLN A 381 2.41 23.29 -3.24
C GLN A 381 2.41 24.34 -4.37
N ASP A 382 3.54 25.04 -4.52
CA ASP A 382 3.62 26.23 -5.34
C ASP A 382 4.64 26.10 -6.47
N ASP A 383 5.93 25.85 -6.15
CA ASP A 383 7.04 26.01 -7.10
C ASP A 383 7.08 24.89 -8.16
N LEU A 384 6.74 23.65 -7.76
CA LEU A 384 6.83 22.47 -8.63
C LEU A 384 5.95 22.58 -9.87
N TRP A 385 4.86 23.34 -9.80
CA TRP A 385 3.87 23.50 -10.86
C TRP A 385 4.12 24.72 -11.75
N ALA A 386 5.22 25.42 -11.50
CA ALA A 386 5.60 26.58 -12.30
C ALA A 386 6.41 26.17 -13.53
N VAL A 387 6.09 26.78 -14.66
CA VAL A 387 6.85 26.69 -15.92
C VAL A 387 7.32 28.11 -16.27
N ASN A 388 8.66 28.29 -16.38
CA ASN A 388 9.26 29.61 -16.57
C ASN A 388 8.79 30.65 -15.50
N ASP A 389 8.86 30.25 -14.24
CA ASP A 389 8.48 31.08 -13.08
C ASP A 389 6.99 31.51 -13.06
N LYS A 390 6.14 30.81 -13.81
CA LYS A 390 4.70 31.06 -13.83
C LYS A 390 3.95 29.76 -13.60
N MET A 391 2.94 29.83 -12.74
CA MET A 391 2.04 28.70 -12.50
C MET A 391 1.43 28.21 -13.82
N ASP A 392 1.58 26.93 -14.12
CA ASP A 392 0.96 26.31 -15.29
C ASP A 392 -0.55 26.14 -15.06
N GLN A 393 -1.35 27.04 -15.62
CA GLN A 393 -2.80 26.98 -15.51
C GLN A 393 -3.42 25.84 -16.35
N THR A 394 -2.65 25.20 -17.20
CA THR A 394 -3.12 24.09 -18.05
C THR A 394 -2.97 22.72 -17.37
N ASP A 395 -2.18 22.63 -16.31
CA ASP A 395 -2.01 21.38 -15.57
C ASP A 395 -3.22 21.12 -14.67
N LEU A 396 -4.08 20.21 -15.12
CA LEU A 396 -5.28 19.84 -14.37
C LEU A 396 -4.99 19.21 -13.00
N ARG A 397 -3.77 18.72 -12.76
CA ARG A 397 -3.40 18.15 -11.46
C ARG A 397 -3.31 19.22 -10.37
N HIS A 398 -3.02 20.46 -10.74
CA HIS A 398 -2.93 21.60 -9.82
C HIS A 398 -4.11 22.58 -9.97
N SER A 399 -5.19 22.17 -10.63
CA SER A 399 -6.35 23.05 -10.88
C SER A 399 -7.30 23.08 -9.68
N ALA A 400 -7.37 24.23 -9.02
CA ALA A 400 -8.40 24.53 -8.03
C ALA A 400 -9.77 24.79 -8.64
N GLU A 401 -9.83 25.25 -9.90
CA GLU A 401 -11.07 25.53 -10.62
C GLU A 401 -11.86 24.24 -10.89
N THR A 402 -11.16 23.17 -11.27
CA THR A 402 -11.80 21.88 -11.49
C THR A 402 -12.08 21.12 -10.19
N GLY A 403 -11.58 21.59 -9.04
CA GLY A 403 -11.65 20.90 -7.77
C GLY A 403 -10.58 19.83 -7.56
N ASN A 404 -9.68 19.61 -8.51
CA ASN A 404 -8.59 18.64 -8.40
C ASN A 404 -7.54 19.04 -7.34
N TRP A 405 -7.37 20.34 -7.10
CA TRP A 405 -6.49 20.86 -6.08
C TRP A 405 -7.29 21.51 -4.95
N MET A 406 -7.11 21.08 -3.74
CA MET A 406 -7.78 21.63 -2.58
C MET A 406 -6.94 22.79 -2.01
N HIS A 407 -7.43 24.00 -2.16
CA HIS A 407 -6.96 25.17 -1.41
C HIS A 407 -7.74 25.32 -0.10
N MET A 408 -7.07 25.52 1.01
CA MET A 408 -7.70 25.72 2.30
C MET A 408 -8.71 26.90 2.27
N GLU A 409 -8.38 27.99 1.60
CA GLU A 409 -9.26 29.15 1.49
C GLU A 409 -10.52 28.94 0.60
N LYS A 410 -10.63 27.79 -0.07
CA LYS A 410 -11.87 27.40 -0.76
C LYS A 410 -12.86 26.69 0.15
N LEU A 411 -12.43 26.24 1.33
CA LEU A 411 -13.32 25.67 2.31
C LEU A 411 -14.23 26.75 2.90
N LYS A 412 -15.49 26.41 3.16
CA LYS A 412 -16.49 27.29 3.77
C LYS A 412 -16.74 26.86 5.20
N CYS A 413 -16.93 27.84 6.06
CA CYS A 413 -17.38 27.61 7.43
C CYS A 413 -18.66 26.75 7.41
N ASN A 414 -18.59 25.57 8.04
CA ASN A 414 -19.74 24.68 8.18
C ASN A 414 -20.33 24.66 9.60
N ASN A 415 -19.86 25.55 10.48
CA ASN A 415 -20.39 25.69 11.82
C ASN A 415 -21.68 26.52 11.79
N PRO A 416 -22.84 25.90 12.10
CA PRO A 416 -24.12 26.60 12.09
C PRO A 416 -24.26 27.67 13.19
N ASP A 417 -23.42 27.62 14.21
CA ASP A 417 -23.43 28.58 15.30
C ASP A 417 -22.59 29.82 14.98
N SER A 418 -21.82 29.81 13.90
CA SER A 418 -21.04 30.98 13.46
C SER A 418 -21.87 31.89 12.56
N GLU A 419 -21.74 33.20 12.75
CA GLU A 419 -22.30 34.21 11.87
C GLU A 419 -21.72 34.17 10.47
N PHE A 420 -20.55 33.55 10.33
CA PHE A 420 -19.81 33.36 9.08
C PHE A 420 -20.14 32.04 8.39
N PHE A 421 -21.24 31.36 8.78
CA PHE A 421 -21.65 30.12 8.14
C PHE A 421 -21.74 30.26 6.61
N GLY A 422 -21.10 29.36 5.87
CA GLY A 422 -21.07 29.37 4.40
C GLY A 422 -20.08 30.36 3.76
N GLN A 423 -19.37 31.15 4.57
CA GLN A 423 -18.28 32.00 4.08
C GLN A 423 -16.98 31.24 4.07
N ASN A 424 -16.08 31.62 3.17
CA ASN A 424 -14.75 31.01 3.06
C ASN A 424 -13.94 31.25 4.34
N ILE A 425 -13.19 30.23 4.76
CA ILE A 425 -12.20 30.41 5.82
C ILE A 425 -11.01 31.20 5.28
N LYS A 426 -10.34 31.93 6.16
CA LYS A 426 -9.15 32.71 5.84
C LYS A 426 -8.03 32.43 6.84
N LEU A 427 -6.79 32.50 6.39
CA LEU A 427 -5.64 32.36 7.26
C LEU A 427 -5.49 33.53 8.22
N TYR A 428 -5.80 34.74 7.73
CA TYR A 428 -5.75 35.99 8.47
C TYR A 428 -7.11 36.67 8.43
N ALA A 429 -7.51 37.30 9.53
CA ALA A 429 -8.71 38.12 9.56
C ALA A 429 -8.57 39.34 8.65
N GLU A 430 -9.56 39.57 7.79
CA GLU A 430 -9.55 40.69 6.84
C GLU A 430 -9.97 42.02 7.46
N ASP A 431 -10.79 41.97 8.55
CA ASP A 431 -11.31 43.12 9.26
C ASP A 431 -11.39 42.85 10.78
N ASP A 432 -11.55 43.95 11.56
CA ASP A 432 -11.90 43.85 12.97
C ASP A 432 -13.33 43.31 13.13
N TYR A 433 -13.51 42.39 14.07
CA TYR A 433 -14.84 41.88 14.41
C TYR A 433 -15.18 42.16 15.87
N TYR A 434 -16.35 42.74 16.07
CA TYR A 434 -16.95 43.08 17.39
C TYR A 434 -18.18 42.22 17.61
N ASN A 435 -18.35 41.70 18.84
CA ASN A 435 -19.53 40.94 19.20
C ASN A 435 -20.77 41.88 19.51
N GLU A 436 -21.89 41.27 19.77
CA GLU A 436 -23.13 42.01 20.11
C GLU A 436 -23.00 43.02 21.29
N LYS A 437 -22.02 42.83 22.15
CA LYS A 437 -21.70 43.74 23.26
C LYS A 437 -20.69 44.83 22.87
N ASN A 438 -20.34 44.92 21.60
CA ASN A 438 -19.32 45.83 21.08
C ASN A 438 -17.92 45.57 21.67
N GLU A 439 -17.63 44.32 22.05
CA GLU A 439 -16.31 43.88 22.47
C GLU A 439 -15.55 43.36 21.28
N LEU A 440 -14.28 43.77 21.12
CA LEU A 440 -13.38 43.30 20.04
C LEU A 440 -13.05 41.83 20.30
N VAL A 441 -13.42 40.95 19.38
CA VAL A 441 -13.14 39.51 19.39
C VAL A 441 -11.94 39.15 18.52
N THR A 442 -11.85 39.74 17.35
CA THR A 442 -10.78 39.49 16.38
C THR A 442 -10.34 40.81 15.75
N ARG A 443 -9.03 40.99 15.60
CA ARG A 443 -8.44 42.14 14.91
C ARG A 443 -8.10 41.81 13.48
N LYS A 444 -8.17 42.77 12.61
CA LYS A 444 -7.61 42.68 11.26
C LYS A 444 -6.14 42.22 11.32
N GLY A 445 -5.82 41.17 10.55
CA GLY A 445 -4.48 40.58 10.52
C GLY A 445 -4.23 39.49 11.58
N ASP A 446 -5.19 39.23 12.49
CA ASP A 446 -5.07 38.13 13.44
C ASP A 446 -5.04 36.79 12.69
N LEU A 447 -4.18 35.88 13.18
CA LEU A 447 -4.03 34.53 12.61
C LEU A 447 -5.23 33.67 13.03
N MET A 448 -6.03 33.21 12.07
CA MET A 448 -7.25 32.44 12.29
C MET A 448 -6.99 30.94 12.47
N CYS A 449 -5.74 30.49 12.29
CA CYS A 449 -5.32 29.10 12.49
C CYS A 449 -4.15 29.03 13.46
N SER A 450 -4.36 28.49 14.67
CA SER A 450 -3.31 28.43 15.70
C SER A 450 -2.23 27.36 15.47
N ASP A 451 -2.39 26.48 14.49
CA ASP A 451 -1.43 25.44 14.14
C ASP A 451 -1.40 25.27 12.61
N THR A 452 -0.71 26.19 11.95
CA THR A 452 -0.63 26.23 10.49
C THR A 452 0.15 25.05 9.91
N ILE A 453 1.12 24.52 10.64
CA ILE A 453 1.93 23.40 10.16
C ILE A 453 1.06 22.18 9.87
N ARG A 454 0.13 21.88 10.75
CA ARG A 454 -0.66 20.67 10.69
C ARG A 454 -2.03 20.87 10.00
N ARG A 455 -2.49 22.11 9.91
CA ARG A 455 -3.88 22.40 9.53
C ARG A 455 -4.04 23.26 8.29
N TRP A 456 -3.01 23.98 7.90
CA TRP A 456 -3.12 24.95 6.82
C TRP A 456 -2.09 24.66 5.73
N TYR A 457 -2.44 23.83 4.78
CA TYR A 457 -1.68 23.57 3.58
C TYR A 457 -2.58 22.93 2.51
N ASP A 458 -2.21 23.11 1.27
CA ASP A 458 -2.96 22.65 0.11
C ASP A 458 -2.51 21.26 -0.33
N VAL A 459 -3.43 20.50 -0.92
CA VAL A 459 -3.19 19.11 -1.34
C VAL A 459 -3.95 18.76 -2.61
N PRO A 460 -3.45 17.80 -3.41
CA PRO A 460 -4.18 17.24 -4.53
C PRO A 460 -5.37 16.42 -4.02
N HIS A 461 -6.57 16.75 -4.50
CA HIS A 461 -7.79 16.03 -4.13
C HIS A 461 -8.09 14.84 -5.04
N TYR A 462 -7.73 14.89 -6.32
CA TYR A 462 -8.05 13.85 -7.29
C TYR A 462 -7.50 12.45 -6.93
N ILE A 463 -6.43 12.37 -6.14
CA ILE A 463 -5.87 11.09 -5.69
C ILE A 463 -6.68 10.44 -4.57
N PHE A 464 -7.58 11.19 -3.93
CA PHE A 464 -8.43 10.70 -2.86
C PHE A 464 -9.72 10.08 -3.42
N CYS A 465 -10.12 8.94 -2.88
CA CYS A 465 -11.41 8.34 -3.18
C CYS A 465 -12.21 8.08 -1.91
N LEU A 466 -13.30 8.81 -1.77
CA LEU A 466 -14.22 8.65 -0.66
C LEU A 466 -14.89 7.27 -0.64
N ASN A 467 -15.13 6.65 -1.79
CA ASN A 467 -15.76 5.33 -1.84
C ASN A 467 -14.96 4.26 -1.07
N ASP A 468 -13.63 4.34 -1.09
CA ASP A 468 -12.80 3.42 -0.30
C ASP A 468 -13.00 3.67 1.20
N VAL A 469 -13.11 4.92 1.60
CA VAL A 469 -13.36 5.32 2.99
C VAL A 469 -14.78 4.99 3.42
N ILE A 470 -15.76 5.24 2.57
CA ILE A 470 -17.18 4.89 2.83
C ILE A 470 -17.36 3.38 2.97
N ASN A 471 -16.75 2.61 2.09
CA ASN A 471 -16.82 1.15 2.15
C ASN A 471 -16.15 0.60 3.40
N GLN A 472 -14.99 1.14 3.75
CA GLN A 472 -14.32 0.80 5.00
C GLN A 472 -15.17 1.15 6.23
N ALA A 473 -15.78 2.32 6.25
CA ALA A 473 -16.65 2.74 7.34
C ALA A 473 -17.91 1.87 7.45
N LYS A 474 -18.51 1.49 6.34
CA LYS A 474 -19.66 0.56 6.31
C LYS A 474 -19.31 -0.81 6.85
N GLU A 475 -18.12 -1.31 6.52
CA GLU A 475 -17.66 -2.62 6.99
C GLU A 475 -17.29 -2.62 8.48
N THR A 476 -16.71 -1.54 8.97
CA THR A 476 -16.24 -1.46 10.36
C THR A 476 -17.31 -1.00 11.34
N ASN A 477 -18.29 -0.17 10.92
CA ASN A 477 -19.24 0.50 11.79
C ASN A 477 -20.70 0.47 11.31
N ASN A 478 -21.10 -0.49 10.53
CA ASN A 478 -22.45 -0.62 9.96
C ASN A 478 -22.92 0.56 9.10
N GLY A 479 -22.01 1.35 8.59
CA GLY A 479 -22.27 2.44 7.66
C GLY A 479 -21.76 3.79 8.14
N LEU A 480 -21.69 4.73 7.22
CA LEU A 480 -21.18 6.07 7.46
C LEU A 480 -22.08 6.86 8.43
N GLU A 481 -23.36 6.55 8.44
CA GLU A 481 -24.33 7.14 9.37
C GLU A 481 -24.07 6.74 10.83
N GLY A 482 -23.45 5.59 11.05
CA GLY A 482 -22.99 5.12 12.35
C GLY A 482 -21.51 5.31 12.61
N ALA A 483 -20.75 5.81 11.63
CA ALA A 483 -19.32 6.03 11.78
C ALA A 483 -19.05 7.18 12.75
N THR A 484 -18.50 6.84 13.88
CA THR A 484 -17.98 7.83 14.83
C THR A 484 -16.61 8.29 14.35
N ASP A 485 -16.17 9.49 14.83
CA ASP A 485 -14.91 10.06 14.42
C ASP A 485 -13.72 9.16 14.72
N GLY A 486 -13.15 8.46 14.15
CA GLY A 486 -12.03 7.57 14.42
C GLY A 486 -12.01 6.38 13.51
N SER A 487 -13.12 6.14 12.86
CA SER A 487 -13.29 4.98 12.00
C SER A 487 -13.20 5.28 10.50
N ILE A 488 -13.09 6.54 10.15
CA ILE A 488 -12.84 6.99 8.77
C ILE A 488 -11.44 7.52 8.64
#